data_429e2f328f7877a421f11be724553cb9
#
_entry.id   429e2f328f7877a421f11be724553cb9
#
_cell.length_a   1.000
_cell.length_b   1.000
_cell.length_c   1.000
_cell.angle_alpha   90.00
_cell.angle_beta   90.00
_cell.angle_gamma   90.00
#
_symmetry.space_group_name_H-M   'P 1'
#
loop_
_entity.id
_entity.type
_entity.pdbx_description
1 polymer ?
#
loop_
_entity_poly.entity_id
_entity_poly.type
_entity_poly.pdbx_seq_one_letter_code
_entity_poly.pdbx_strand_id
1 'polypeptide(L)' 'MQLVFDIETDDLKATKIWCIVAQDVDTGQIYKYSPNNLDEGYKLFSNAETLIGHNI' A
#
# COMPACT_ATOMS: atom_id res chain seq x y z
N MET A 1 6.89 8.57 -9.65
CA MET A 1 7.04 8.03 -8.29
C MET A 1 7.05 6.50 -8.35
N GLN A 2 7.99 5.90 -7.69
CA GLN A 2 8.07 4.44 -7.56
C GLN A 2 7.72 4.07 -6.13
N LEU A 3 6.79 3.14 -5.96
CA LEU A 3 6.34 2.72 -4.64
C LEU A 3 6.64 1.25 -4.40
N VAL A 4 7.23 0.96 -3.25
CA VAL A 4 7.26 -0.39 -2.68
C VAL A 4 6.09 -0.47 -1.72
N PHE A 5 5.28 -1.50 -1.80
CA PHE A 5 4.11 -1.59 -0.95
C PHE A 5 3.93 -2.99 -0.37
N ASP A 6 3.24 -3.04 0.75
CA ASP A 6 2.90 -4.26 1.46
C ASP A 6 1.46 -4.15 1.92
N ILE A 7 0.71 -5.23 1.79
CA ILE A 7 -0.69 -5.29 2.18
C ILE A 7 -0.83 -6.30 3.30
N GLU A 8 -1.38 -5.84 4.42
CA GLU A 8 -1.66 -6.70 5.57
C GLU A 8 -3.14 -7.09 5.55
N THR A 9 -3.42 -8.37 5.69
CA THR A 9 -4.78 -8.90 5.67
C THR A 9 -5.15 -9.49 7.02
N ASP A 10 -6.43 -9.85 7.17
CA ASP A 10 -6.95 -10.27 8.46
C ASP A 10 -6.47 -11.64 8.91
N ASP A 11 -6.30 -12.59 8.00
CA ASP A 11 -5.79 -13.92 8.33
C ASP A 11 -5.63 -14.76 7.07
N LEU A 12 -5.68 -16.06 7.25
CA LEU A 12 -5.50 -17.03 6.18
C LEU A 12 -6.54 -16.90 5.07
N LYS A 13 -7.70 -16.37 5.37
CA LYS A 13 -8.75 -16.18 4.36
C LYS A 13 -8.58 -14.92 3.55
N ALA A 14 -7.85 -13.96 4.08
CA ALA A 14 -7.55 -12.70 3.39
C ALA A 14 -8.82 -12.02 2.85
N THR A 15 -9.90 -12.06 3.60
CA THR A 15 -11.18 -11.48 3.17
C THR A 15 -11.23 -9.98 3.34
N LYS A 16 -10.30 -9.41 4.07
CA LYS A 16 -10.27 -7.98 4.40
C LYS A 16 -8.86 -7.48 4.38
N ILE A 17 -8.68 -6.27 3.86
CA ILE A 17 -7.40 -5.58 3.95
C ILE A 17 -7.39 -4.77 5.23
N TRP A 18 -6.43 -5.04 6.12
CA TRP A 18 -6.26 -4.30 7.36
C TRP A 18 -5.53 -3.00 7.16
N CYS A 19 -4.44 -3.06 6.43
CA CYS A 19 -3.70 -1.85 6.15
C CYS A 19 -2.83 -2.02 4.91
N ILE A 20 -2.46 -0.90 4.36
CA ILE A 20 -1.51 -0.81 3.26
C ILE A 20 -0.37 0.08 3.73
N VAL A 21 0.85 -0.38 3.53
CA VAL A 21 2.04 0.42 3.79
C VAL A 21 2.79 0.57 2.47
N ALA A 22 3.15 1.78 2.14
CA ALA A 22 3.90 2.06 0.92
C ALA A 22 5.04 3.01 1.22
N GLN A 23 6.12 2.89 0.45
CA GLN A 23 7.25 3.78 0.57
C GLN A 23 7.64 4.28 -0.82
N ASP A 24 7.79 5.59 -0.94
CA ASP A 24 8.34 6.21 -2.13
C ASP A 24 9.85 5.93 -2.16
N VAL A 25 10.30 5.20 -3.15
CA VAL A 25 11.70 4.80 -3.26
C VAL A 25 12.62 6.01 -3.42
N ASP A 26 12.13 7.04 -4.11
CA ASP A 26 12.96 8.21 -4.42
C ASP A 26 13.14 9.14 -3.24
N THR A 27 12.09 9.34 -2.43
CA THR A 27 12.12 10.29 -1.33
C THR A 27 12.24 9.64 0.04
N GLY A 28 11.91 8.36 0.15
CA GLY A 28 11.85 7.66 1.42
C GLY A 28 10.57 7.91 2.19
N GLN A 29 9.64 8.69 1.65
CA GLN A 29 8.37 8.99 2.31
C GLN A 29 7.58 7.71 2.53
N ILE A 30 7.06 7.54 3.74
CA ILE A 30 6.25 6.37 4.09
C ILE A 30 4.79 6.78 4.21
N TYR A 31 3.91 5.96 3.61
CA TYR A 31 2.47 6.16 3.62
C TYR A 31 1.82 4.94 4.26
N LYS A 32 0.88 5.17 5.16
CA LYS A 32 0.14 4.09 5.83
C LYS A 32 -1.35 4.37 5.70
N TYR A 33 -2.10 3.35 5.35
CA TYR A 33 -3.55 3.46 5.19
C TYR A 33 -4.22 2.33 5.95
N SER A 34 -5.23 2.70 6.73
CA SER A 34 -6.05 1.76 7.50
C SER A 34 -7.34 1.47 6.73
N PRO A 35 -8.21 0.57 7.22
CA PRO A 35 -9.48 0.32 6.55
C PRO A 35 -10.33 1.56 6.33
N ASN A 36 -10.16 2.60 7.16
CA ASN A 36 -10.96 3.82 7.04
C ASN A 36 -10.52 4.72 5.89
N ASN A 37 -9.30 4.56 5.41
CA ASN A 37 -8.77 5.45 4.38
C ASN A 37 -8.05 4.70 3.25
N LEU A 38 -8.49 3.48 2.96
CA LEU A 38 -7.92 2.71 1.84
C LEU A 38 -8.10 3.43 0.51
N ASP A 39 -9.17 4.22 0.36
CA ASP A 39 -9.39 4.99 -0.86
C ASP A 39 -8.23 5.90 -1.18
N GLU A 40 -7.64 6.51 -0.16
CA GLU A 40 -6.48 7.38 -0.34
C GLU A 40 -5.27 6.59 -0.79
N GLY A 41 -5.12 5.36 -0.28
CA GLY A 41 -4.06 4.47 -0.73
C GLY A 41 -4.20 4.12 -2.20
N TYR A 42 -5.40 3.83 -2.64
CA TYR A 42 -5.66 3.52 -4.05
C TYR A 42 -5.36 4.73 -4.94
N LYS A 43 -5.68 5.93 -4.48
CA LYS A 43 -5.33 7.15 -5.23
C LYS A 43 -3.82 7.32 -5.35
N LEU A 44 -3.10 7.05 -4.27
CA LEU A 44 -1.65 7.11 -4.31
C LEU A 44 -1.09 6.12 -5.33
N PHE A 45 -1.60 4.89 -5.32
CA PHE A 45 -1.13 3.87 -6.25
C PHE A 45 -1.41 4.28 -7.70
N SER A 46 -2.55 4.93 -7.94
CA SER A 46 -2.89 5.39 -9.30
C SER A 46 -1.92 6.44 -9.84
N ASN A 47 -1.25 7.15 -8.95
CA ASN A 47 -0.28 8.18 -9.33
C ASN A 47 1.14 7.65 -9.47
N ALA A 48 1.37 6.40 -9.08
CA ALA A 48 2.71 5.82 -9.14
C ALA A 48 3.01 5.33 -10.55
N GLU A 49 4.24 5.54 -10.99
CA GLU A 49 4.71 5.01 -12.27
C GLU A 49 5.01 3.52 -12.17
N THR A 50 5.51 3.10 -11.00
CA THR A 50 5.89 1.72 -10.75
C THR A 50 5.43 1.30 -9.38
N LEU A 51 4.80 0.14 -9.29
CA LEU A 51 4.38 -0.47 -8.05
C LEU A 51 5.15 -1.77 -7.86
N ILE A 52 5.82 -1.89 -6.72
CA ILE A 52 6.60 -3.08 -6.38
C ILE A 52 5.97 -3.70 -5.13
N GLY A 53 5.35 -4.85 -5.29
CA GLY A 53 4.72 -5.55 -4.18
C GLY A 53 5.75 -6.34 -3.38
N HIS A 54 5.54 -6.37 -2.07
CA HIS A 54 6.39 -7.11 -1.15
C HIS A 54 5.52 -8.06 -0.35
N ASN A 55 5.86 -9.34 -0.36
CA ASN A 55 5.12 -10.39 0.38
C ASN A 55 3.64 -10.46 0.00
N ILE A 56 3.34 -10.39 -1.26
CA ILE A 56 1.96 -10.52 -1.75
C ILE A 56 1.63 -11.97 -2.07
#